data_e1b79351cb6014ad0e78ef68b3a4ca02
#
_entry.id   e1b79351cb6014ad0e78ef68b3a4ca02
#
_cell.length_a   1.000
_cell.length_b   1.000
_cell.length_c   1.000
_cell.angle_alpha   90.00
_cell.angle_beta   90.00
_cell.angle_gamma   90.00
#
_symmetry.space_group_name_H-M   'P 1'
#
loop_
_entity.id
_entity.type
_entity.pdbx_description
1 polymer ?
#
loop_
_entity_poly.entity_id
_entity_poly.type
_entity_poly.pdbx_seq_one_letter_code
_entity_poly.pdbx_strand_id
1 'polypeptide(L)'
;MALDHEAIYKAYAGTVVSIDDSKGAFDASGNSVSLDQSLVDAARTTLNTEAAAILYQKQRTGEAGTTDTIYPSIGDQLDNLYKDILAGTVTSSGSFAKAIEAVKAKYPKP
;
A
#
# COMPACT_ATOMS: atom_id res chain seq x y z
N MET A 1 1.31 -15.66 -23.12
CA MET A 1 0.66 -14.77 -22.18
C MET A 1 1.22 -15.02 -20.76
N ALA A 2 1.65 -13.98 -20.08
CA ALA A 2 2.20 -14.13 -18.74
C ALA A 2 1.10 -14.49 -17.72
N LEU A 3 1.41 -15.39 -16.81
CA LEU A 3 0.52 -15.74 -15.72
C LEU A 3 0.63 -14.73 -14.58
N ASP A 4 -0.43 -14.57 -13.82
CA ASP A 4 -0.43 -13.71 -12.63
C ASP A 4 0.19 -14.48 -11.44
N HIS A 5 1.50 -14.48 -11.36
CA HIS A 5 2.26 -15.26 -10.36
C HIS A 5 1.82 -14.95 -8.93
N GLU A 6 1.70 -13.68 -8.58
CA GLU A 6 1.34 -13.26 -7.24
C GLU A 6 -0.05 -13.77 -6.82
N ALA A 7 -1.03 -13.62 -7.71
CA ALA A 7 -2.39 -14.09 -7.46
C ALA A 7 -2.45 -15.62 -7.37
N ILE A 8 -1.69 -16.33 -8.21
CA ILE A 8 -1.62 -17.79 -8.19
C ILE A 8 -1.01 -18.28 -6.88
N TYR A 9 0.09 -17.68 -6.44
CA TYR A 9 0.69 -18.05 -5.15
C TYR A 9 -0.26 -17.77 -3.98
N LYS A 10 -1.07 -16.72 -4.05
CA LYS A 10 -2.05 -16.44 -3.01
C LYS A 10 -3.20 -17.44 -3.05
N ALA A 11 -3.77 -17.72 -4.22
CA ALA A 11 -4.90 -18.63 -4.38
C ALA A 11 -4.56 -20.09 -4.02
N TYR A 12 -3.33 -20.50 -4.34
CA TYR A 12 -2.85 -21.88 -4.15
C TYR A 12 -1.70 -21.94 -3.15
N ALA A 13 -1.77 -21.14 -2.10
CA ALA A 13 -0.77 -21.13 -1.04
C ALA A 13 -0.61 -22.54 -0.44
N GLY A 14 0.64 -23.00 -0.32
CA GLY A 14 0.96 -24.32 0.17
C GLY A 14 0.86 -25.44 -0.87
N THR A 15 0.34 -25.16 -2.06
CA THR A 15 0.22 -26.14 -3.16
C THR A 15 1.19 -25.81 -4.30
N VAL A 16 1.09 -24.61 -4.87
CA VAL A 16 1.97 -24.16 -5.96
C VAL A 16 3.28 -23.66 -5.39
N VAL A 17 4.39 -24.20 -5.87
CA VAL A 17 5.74 -23.79 -5.45
C VAL A 17 6.55 -23.18 -6.58
N SER A 18 6.17 -23.42 -7.84
CA SER A 18 6.82 -22.81 -9.00
C SER A 18 5.81 -22.51 -10.11
N ILE A 19 6.10 -21.50 -10.90
CA ILE A 19 5.25 -21.07 -12.02
C ILE A 19 6.14 -20.77 -13.21
N ASP A 20 5.75 -21.29 -14.38
CA ASP A 20 6.37 -20.99 -15.67
C ASP A 20 5.29 -20.43 -16.58
N ASP A 21 5.52 -19.25 -17.15
CA ASP A 21 4.51 -18.58 -18.01
C ASP A 21 4.09 -19.40 -19.22
N SER A 22 4.95 -20.31 -19.70
CA SER A 22 4.65 -21.17 -20.86
C SER A 22 4.17 -22.57 -20.47
N LYS A 23 4.50 -23.06 -19.27
CA LYS A 23 4.21 -24.44 -18.85
C LYS A 23 3.14 -24.53 -17.76
N GLY A 24 2.88 -23.46 -17.03
CA GLY A 24 1.89 -23.41 -15.96
C GLY A 24 2.49 -23.51 -14.56
N ALA A 25 1.68 -23.97 -13.60
CA ALA A 25 2.04 -24.04 -12.19
C ALA A 25 2.37 -25.49 -11.79
N PHE A 26 3.27 -25.63 -10.83
CA PHE A 26 3.75 -26.94 -10.36
C PHE A 26 3.81 -26.99 -8.83
N ASP A 27 3.55 -28.17 -8.28
CA ASP A 27 3.66 -28.43 -6.85
C ASP A 27 5.10 -28.81 -6.44
N ALA A 28 5.28 -29.11 -5.15
CA ALA A 28 6.60 -29.46 -4.61
C ALA A 28 7.16 -30.76 -5.18
N SER A 29 6.31 -31.62 -5.74
CA SER A 29 6.71 -32.88 -6.38
C SER A 29 6.98 -32.72 -7.89
N GLY A 30 6.81 -31.52 -8.43
CA GLY A 30 7.00 -31.23 -9.84
C GLY A 30 5.79 -31.58 -10.71
N ASN A 31 4.66 -31.91 -10.09
CA ASN A 31 3.43 -32.19 -10.82
C ASN A 31 2.70 -30.92 -11.22
N SER A 32 2.07 -30.92 -12.39
CA SER A 32 1.28 -29.80 -12.86
C SER A 32 0.05 -29.59 -11.97
N VAL A 33 -0.20 -28.35 -11.59
CA VAL A 33 -1.37 -27.94 -10.82
C VAL A 33 -2.36 -27.26 -11.77
N SER A 34 -3.58 -27.77 -11.82
CA SER A 34 -4.66 -27.17 -12.60
C SER A 34 -5.11 -25.86 -11.95
N LEU A 35 -5.13 -24.76 -12.72
CA LEU A 35 -5.51 -23.44 -12.23
C LEU A 35 -6.97 -23.14 -12.57
N ASP A 36 -7.73 -22.71 -11.56
CA ASP A 36 -9.09 -22.19 -11.74
C ASP A 36 -8.98 -20.67 -11.84
N GLN A 37 -9.28 -20.12 -13.02
CA GLN A 37 -9.15 -18.69 -13.27
C GLN A 37 -10.01 -17.85 -12.33
N SER A 38 -11.17 -18.34 -11.92
CA SER A 38 -12.02 -17.60 -10.98
C SER A 38 -11.38 -17.45 -9.59
N LEU A 39 -10.63 -18.45 -9.13
CA LEU A 39 -9.88 -18.37 -7.89
C LEU A 39 -8.69 -17.41 -8.01
N VAL A 40 -8.00 -17.41 -9.15
CA VAL A 40 -6.91 -16.48 -9.43
C VAL A 40 -7.42 -15.04 -9.48
N ASP A 41 -8.55 -14.80 -10.15
CA ASP A 41 -9.16 -13.49 -10.23
C ASP A 41 -9.61 -12.97 -8.85
N ALA A 42 -10.19 -13.84 -8.03
CA ALA A 42 -10.57 -13.50 -6.65
C ALA A 42 -9.35 -13.14 -5.80
N ALA A 43 -8.24 -13.88 -5.96
CA ALA A 43 -6.99 -13.59 -5.28
C ALA A 43 -6.40 -12.25 -5.73
N ARG A 44 -6.46 -11.94 -7.02
CA ARG A 44 -6.02 -10.63 -7.54
C ARG A 44 -6.84 -9.48 -6.96
N THR A 45 -8.16 -9.64 -6.87
CA THR A 45 -9.03 -8.65 -6.26
C THR A 45 -8.66 -8.42 -4.79
N THR A 46 -8.41 -9.50 -4.03
CA THR A 46 -8.00 -9.40 -2.63
C THR A 46 -6.65 -8.68 -2.49
N LEU A 47 -5.66 -9.03 -3.32
CA LEU A 47 -4.36 -8.37 -3.32
C LEU A 47 -4.46 -6.88 -3.63
N ASN A 48 -5.28 -6.52 -4.61
CA ASN A 48 -5.51 -5.12 -4.97
C ASN A 48 -6.18 -4.34 -3.81
N THR A 49 -7.13 -4.96 -3.13
CA THR A 49 -7.81 -4.36 -1.97
C THR A 49 -6.83 -4.16 -0.81
N GLU A 50 -6.01 -5.16 -0.52
CA GLU A 50 -4.97 -5.07 0.52
C GLU A 50 -3.95 -3.97 0.20
N ALA A 51 -3.51 -3.89 -1.06
CA ALA A 51 -2.59 -2.85 -1.51
C ALA A 51 -3.20 -1.44 -1.38
N ALA A 52 -4.47 -1.29 -1.78
CA ALA A 52 -5.17 0.00 -1.66
C ALA A 52 -5.34 0.42 -0.20
N ALA A 53 -5.55 -0.55 0.71
CA ALA A 53 -5.73 -0.27 2.14
C ALA A 53 -4.49 0.36 2.78
N ILE A 54 -3.30 0.13 2.24
CA ILE A 54 -2.04 0.68 2.76
C ILE A 54 -1.42 1.75 1.86
N LEU A 55 -1.90 1.91 0.63
CA LEU A 55 -1.33 2.86 -0.33
C LEU A 55 -1.36 4.29 0.19
N TYR A 56 -2.45 4.69 0.85
CA TYR A 56 -2.57 6.04 1.39
C TYR A 56 -1.44 6.36 2.40
N GLN A 57 -1.00 5.38 3.18
CA GLN A 57 0.11 5.55 4.12
C GLN A 57 1.42 5.81 3.39
N LYS A 58 1.69 5.04 2.33
CA LYS A 58 2.89 5.21 1.51
C LYS A 58 2.90 6.56 0.79
N GLN A 59 1.74 6.98 0.31
CA GLN A 59 1.59 8.27 -0.36
C GLN A 59 1.83 9.43 0.62
N ARG A 60 1.33 9.33 1.85
CA ARG A 60 1.51 10.35 2.87
C ARG A 60 2.97 10.53 3.29
N THR A 61 3.77 9.47 3.22
CA THR A 61 5.18 9.47 3.63
C THR A 61 6.16 9.59 2.48
N GLY A 62 5.68 9.60 1.23
CA GLY A 62 6.51 9.67 0.03
C GLY A 62 7.04 8.33 -0.45
N GLU A 63 6.75 7.21 0.22
CA GLU A 63 7.24 5.88 -0.19
C GLU A 63 6.69 5.44 -1.55
N ALA A 64 5.52 5.97 -1.94
CA ALA A 64 4.92 5.67 -3.25
C ALA A 64 5.44 6.59 -4.37
N GLY A 65 6.52 7.35 -4.12
CA GLY A 65 7.09 8.29 -5.09
C GLY A 65 6.42 9.66 -5.11
N THR A 66 5.46 9.91 -4.20
CA THR A 66 4.83 11.22 -4.06
C THR A 66 5.75 12.15 -3.28
N THR A 67 5.87 13.41 -3.72
CA THR A 67 6.76 14.39 -3.08
C THR A 67 6.11 15.76 -2.86
N ASP A 68 4.92 15.96 -3.38
CA ASP A 68 4.24 17.26 -3.39
C ASP A 68 3.47 17.56 -2.12
N THR A 69 2.75 16.58 -1.58
CA THR A 69 1.93 16.73 -0.38
C THR A 69 2.14 15.53 0.52
N ILE A 70 3.22 15.53 1.28
CA ILE A 70 3.58 14.46 2.21
C ILE A 70 3.72 15.03 3.61
N TYR A 71 3.72 14.16 4.62
CA TYR A 71 3.98 14.60 5.99
C TYR A 71 5.33 15.31 6.06
N PRO A 72 5.41 16.48 6.73
CA PRO A 72 6.68 17.15 6.96
C PRO A 72 7.65 16.23 7.72
N SER A 73 8.95 16.50 7.65
CA SER A 73 9.92 15.80 8.47
C SER A 73 9.58 15.99 9.96
N ILE A 74 10.04 15.08 10.82
CA ILE A 74 9.82 15.20 12.26
C ILE A 74 10.37 16.53 12.78
N GLY A 75 11.53 16.98 12.28
CA GLY A 75 12.10 18.26 12.65
C GLY A 75 11.18 19.44 12.29
N ASP A 76 10.62 19.42 11.09
CA ASP A 76 9.67 20.45 10.66
C ASP A 76 8.37 20.41 11.44
N GLN A 77 7.86 19.21 11.76
CA GLN A 77 6.67 19.05 12.58
C GLN A 77 6.86 19.59 13.98
N LEU A 78 8.02 19.32 14.61
CA LEU A 78 8.35 19.84 15.92
C LEU A 78 8.53 21.36 15.91
N ASP A 79 9.14 21.92 14.87
CA ASP A 79 9.28 23.35 14.71
C ASP A 79 7.92 24.05 14.56
N ASN A 80 7.04 23.49 13.75
CA ASN A 80 5.68 23.99 13.58
C ASN A 80 4.90 23.96 14.91
N LEU A 81 5.02 22.86 15.65
CA LEU A 81 4.39 22.72 16.96
C LEU A 81 4.95 23.74 17.97
N TYR A 82 6.26 23.93 17.97
CA TYR A 82 6.92 24.92 18.84
C TYR A 82 6.41 26.33 18.54
N LYS A 83 6.33 26.72 17.29
CA LYS A 83 5.80 28.02 16.87
C LYS A 83 4.34 28.20 17.29
N ASP A 84 3.54 27.15 17.16
CA ASP A 84 2.13 27.18 17.57
C ASP A 84 2.01 27.34 19.09
N ILE A 85 2.87 26.70 19.86
CA ILE A 85 2.89 26.85 21.33
C ILE A 85 3.20 28.30 21.70
N LEU A 86 4.23 28.91 21.09
CA LEU A 86 4.61 30.30 21.35
C LEU A 86 3.50 31.30 20.98
N ALA A 87 2.77 31.01 19.89
CA ALA A 87 1.70 31.87 19.40
C ALA A 87 0.35 31.58 20.08
N GLY A 88 0.24 30.52 20.89
CA GLY A 88 -1.02 30.09 21.50
C GLY A 88 -2.02 29.50 20.48
N THR A 89 -1.51 28.97 19.36
CA THR A 89 -2.32 28.42 18.27
C THR A 89 -2.25 26.90 18.15
N VAL A 90 -2.01 26.18 19.25
CA VAL A 90 -2.05 24.71 19.26
C VAL A 90 -3.51 24.26 19.21
N THR A 91 -4.10 24.40 18.01
CA THR A 91 -5.50 24.10 17.73
C THR A 91 -5.60 23.50 16.34
N SER A 92 -6.81 23.12 15.91
CA SER A 92 -7.05 22.66 14.53
C SER A 92 -6.75 23.74 13.47
N SER A 93 -6.62 24.99 13.85
CA SER A 93 -6.27 26.11 12.96
C SER A 93 -4.79 26.42 12.92
N GLY A 94 -3.96 25.80 13.76
CA GLY A 94 -2.53 26.05 13.84
C GLY A 94 -1.74 25.38 12.70
N SER A 95 -0.51 25.82 12.50
CA SER A 95 0.36 25.34 11.42
C SER A 95 0.63 23.85 11.50
N PHE A 96 0.84 23.31 12.70
CA PHE A 96 1.10 21.88 12.91
C PHE A 96 -0.09 21.04 12.46
N ALA A 97 -1.29 21.34 12.93
CA ALA A 97 -2.51 20.61 12.58
C ALA A 97 -2.83 20.74 11.08
N LYS A 98 -2.71 21.94 10.52
CA LYS A 98 -2.99 22.18 9.11
C LYS A 98 -2.05 21.44 8.17
N ALA A 99 -0.77 21.35 8.50
CA ALA A 99 0.20 20.61 7.70
C ALA A 99 -0.14 19.11 7.64
N ILE A 100 -0.56 18.53 8.75
CA ILE A 100 -0.99 17.12 8.82
C ILE A 100 -2.31 16.92 8.09
N GLU A 101 -3.28 17.82 8.29
CA GLU A 101 -4.59 17.75 7.66
C GLU A 101 -4.52 17.79 6.14
N ALA A 102 -3.66 18.64 5.58
CA ALA A 102 -3.49 18.74 4.13
C ALA A 102 -3.06 17.41 3.50
N VAL A 103 -2.16 16.67 4.16
CA VAL A 103 -1.70 15.35 3.68
C VAL A 103 -2.82 14.33 3.77
N LYS A 104 -3.56 14.32 4.87
CA LYS A 104 -4.69 13.38 5.05
C LYS A 104 -5.83 13.66 4.07
N ALA A 105 -6.06 14.92 3.73
CA ALA A 105 -7.08 15.31 2.75
C ALA A 105 -6.69 14.91 1.33
N LYS A 106 -5.40 15.01 1.00
CA LYS A 106 -4.88 14.60 -0.32
C LYS A 106 -4.94 13.10 -0.51
N TYR A 107 -4.59 12.33 0.51
CA TYR A 107 -4.54 10.87 0.47
C TYR A 107 -5.42 10.29 1.59
N PRO A 108 -6.75 10.33 1.41
CA PRO A 108 -7.65 9.86 2.44
C PRO A 108 -7.55 8.35 2.64
N LYS A 109 -7.85 7.91 3.85
CA LYS A 109 -7.95 6.49 4.19
C LYS A 109 -9.14 5.90 3.44
N PRO A 110 -8.95 4.78 2.73
CA PRO A 110 -10.05 4.12 2.02
C PRO A 110 -11.11 3.55 2.96
#